data_e4d87288cc5ce856cee7837a698042d7
#
_entry.id   e4d87288cc5ce856cee7837a698042d7
#
_cell.length_a   1.000
_cell.length_b   1.000
_cell.length_c   1.000
_cell.angle_alpha   90.00
_cell.angle_beta   90.00
_cell.angle_gamma   90.00
#
_symmetry.space_group_name_H-M   'P 1'
#
loop_
_entity.id
_entity.type
_entity.pdbx_description
1 polymer ?
#
loop_
_entity_poly.entity_id
_entity_poly.type
_entity_poly.pdbx_seq_one_letter_code
_entity_poly.pdbx_strand_id
1 'polypeptide(L)'
;MARARRSAPLVLVAAALLGIGCGSQGHTGAAHTSTTRSRTTVGRQAAPATPVPPAATTPGHAPQRADARTVAVIRHWADALRRGDVRGAARYFRIPSVFAPGPDQEVTLRSLADAEAANRALPCGAKLISVMKVGGPLVQALFRLTGRPGPGGSACNPGAGETARTNFVIQSGHIRVWLRAPDEPGDNQPPPGGGSTTPGPIV
;
A
#
# COMPACT_ATOMS: atom_id res chain seq x y z
N MET A 1 30.12 28.53 -40.77
CA MET A 1 29.07 27.59 -40.49
C MET A 1 28.19 28.14 -39.38
N ALA A 2 27.02 28.69 -39.71
CA ALA A 2 26.17 29.48 -38.85
C ALA A 2 25.18 28.56 -38.08
N ARG A 3 25.18 28.61 -36.73
CA ARG A 3 24.21 27.90 -35.89
C ARG A 3 22.94 28.74 -35.78
N ALA A 4 21.85 28.25 -36.35
CA ALA A 4 20.51 28.81 -36.18
C ALA A 4 19.97 28.52 -34.80
N ARG A 5 19.73 29.56 -34.00
CA ARG A 5 18.99 29.52 -32.72
C ARG A 5 17.49 29.47 -33.05
N ARG A 6 16.81 28.36 -32.68
CA ARG A 6 15.35 28.31 -32.74
C ARG A 6 14.80 28.75 -31.39
N SER A 7 14.09 29.90 -31.40
CA SER A 7 13.31 30.40 -30.29
C SER A 7 12.01 29.63 -30.19
N ALA A 8 11.71 29.10 -28.98
CA ALA A 8 10.43 28.48 -28.69
C ALA A 8 9.45 29.55 -28.16
N PRO A 9 8.16 29.51 -28.55
CA PRO A 9 7.17 30.44 -28.03
C PRO A 9 6.72 30.04 -26.62
N LEU A 10 6.65 31.04 -25.76
CA LEU A 10 6.11 31.01 -24.40
C LEU A 10 4.58 30.99 -24.51
N VAL A 11 3.92 29.91 -24.14
CA VAL A 11 2.47 29.86 -24.00
C VAL A 11 2.11 30.16 -22.55
N LEU A 12 1.56 31.35 -22.35
CA LEU A 12 0.94 31.80 -21.11
C LEU A 12 -0.47 31.18 -21.05
N VAL A 13 -0.71 30.29 -20.09
CA VAL A 13 -2.06 29.82 -19.75
C VAL A 13 -2.53 30.56 -18.51
N ALA A 14 -3.54 31.41 -18.70
CA ALA A 14 -4.19 32.17 -17.66
C ALA A 14 -5.08 31.22 -16.81
N ALA A 15 -4.89 31.24 -15.50
CA ALA A 15 -5.74 30.58 -14.52
C ALA A 15 -6.98 31.45 -14.26
N ALA A 16 -8.16 30.93 -14.53
CA ALA A 16 -9.43 31.51 -14.09
C ALA A 16 -9.84 30.88 -12.75
N LEU A 17 -9.80 31.69 -11.70
CA LEU A 17 -10.40 31.43 -10.40
C LEU A 17 -11.85 31.88 -10.44
N LEU A 18 -12.82 31.02 -10.19
CA LEU A 18 -14.18 31.38 -9.75
C LEU A 18 -14.84 30.16 -9.13
N GLY A 19 -15.30 30.30 -7.89
CA GLY A 19 -16.54 29.81 -7.41
C GLY A 19 -16.58 29.35 -5.96
N ILE A 20 -16.84 30.33 -5.08
CA ILE A 20 -17.25 30.14 -3.68
C ILE A 20 -18.64 29.50 -3.65
N GLY A 21 -18.82 28.41 -2.89
CA GLY A 21 -20.11 27.81 -2.62
C GLY A 21 -20.17 27.25 -1.20
N CYS A 22 -20.45 28.12 -0.19
CA CYS A 22 -20.91 27.70 1.14
C CYS A 22 -22.33 27.19 1.06
N GLY A 23 -22.59 25.94 1.40
CA GLY A 23 -23.90 25.36 1.59
C GLY A 23 -23.97 24.63 2.92
N SER A 24 -24.27 25.37 4.01
CA SER A 24 -24.68 24.80 5.29
C SER A 24 -26.14 24.36 5.19
N GLN A 25 -26.43 23.07 5.32
CA GLN A 25 -27.78 22.60 5.61
C GLN A 25 -27.77 21.81 6.92
N GLY A 26 -28.31 22.46 7.94
CA GLY A 26 -28.62 21.86 9.22
C GLY A 26 -29.77 20.86 9.06
N HIS A 27 -29.58 19.65 9.55
CA HIS A 27 -30.67 18.69 9.76
C HIS A 27 -30.98 18.63 11.25
N THR A 28 -32.11 19.25 11.58
CA THR A 28 -32.79 19.17 12.89
C THR A 28 -33.18 17.73 13.19
N GLY A 29 -32.80 17.30 14.40
CA GLY A 29 -33.08 15.97 14.92
C GLY A 29 -34.56 15.71 15.13
N ALA A 30 -35.04 14.56 14.73
CA ALA A 30 -36.30 13.96 15.16
C ALA A 30 -36.01 12.96 16.28
N ALA A 31 -36.49 13.29 17.47
CA ALA A 31 -36.50 12.42 18.63
C ALA A 31 -37.48 11.26 18.40
N HIS A 32 -36.99 10.05 18.27
CA HIS A 32 -37.81 8.85 18.29
C HIS A 32 -37.96 8.35 19.72
N THR A 33 -39.16 8.57 20.28
CA THR A 33 -39.64 8.03 21.56
C THR A 33 -39.75 6.51 21.44
N SER A 34 -38.88 5.77 22.10
CA SER A 34 -38.95 4.31 22.19
C SER A 34 -39.98 3.91 23.25
N THR A 35 -41.11 3.43 22.81
CA THR A 35 -42.13 2.79 23.66
C THR A 35 -41.62 1.42 24.10
N THR A 36 -41.30 1.32 25.40
CA THR A 36 -40.94 0.07 26.07
C THR A 36 -42.19 -0.81 26.21
N ARG A 37 -42.31 -1.81 25.36
CA ARG A 37 -43.33 -2.86 25.49
C ARG A 37 -42.74 -4.01 26.33
N SER A 38 -43.14 -4.08 27.63
CA SER A 38 -42.84 -5.21 28.50
C SER A 38 -43.46 -6.48 27.93
N ARG A 39 -42.61 -7.42 27.44
CA ARG A 39 -43.04 -8.73 27.01
C ARG A 39 -42.73 -9.74 28.13
N THR A 40 -43.79 -10.24 28.76
CA THR A 40 -43.78 -11.32 29.74
C THR A 40 -43.04 -12.53 29.17
N THR A 41 -41.92 -12.90 29.80
CA THR A 41 -41.10 -14.05 29.42
C THR A 41 -41.69 -15.30 30.05
N VAL A 42 -42.39 -16.12 29.25
CA VAL A 42 -42.74 -17.50 29.61
C VAL A 42 -41.46 -18.30 29.64
N GLY A 43 -41.14 -18.87 30.79
CA GLY A 43 -39.93 -19.68 31.00
C GLY A 43 -39.90 -20.89 30.08
N ARG A 44 -38.96 -20.86 29.12
CA ARG A 44 -38.62 -22.02 28.29
C ARG A 44 -37.48 -22.75 29.03
N GLN A 45 -37.80 -23.91 29.57
CA GLN A 45 -36.90 -24.84 30.22
C GLN A 45 -35.79 -25.21 29.23
N ALA A 46 -34.52 -24.90 29.57
CA ALA A 46 -33.35 -25.20 28.75
C ALA A 46 -33.13 -26.70 28.71
N ALA A 47 -33.12 -27.26 27.52
CA ALA A 47 -32.64 -28.63 27.25
C ALA A 47 -31.12 -28.71 27.54
N PRO A 48 -30.60 -29.86 28.03
CA PRO A 48 -29.19 -30.00 28.34
C PRO A 48 -28.38 -29.86 27.03
N ALA A 49 -27.40 -28.93 27.05
CA ALA A 49 -26.50 -28.69 25.93
C ALA A 49 -25.62 -29.91 25.70
N THR A 50 -25.74 -30.51 24.53
CA THR A 50 -24.81 -31.53 24.02
C THR A 50 -23.44 -30.86 23.89
N PRO A 51 -22.34 -31.49 24.37
CA PRO A 51 -21.00 -30.91 24.20
C PRO A 51 -20.64 -30.88 22.69
N VAL A 52 -20.44 -29.67 22.18
CA VAL A 52 -19.94 -29.43 20.81
C VAL A 52 -18.48 -29.92 20.78
N PRO A 53 -18.12 -30.85 19.89
CA PRO A 53 -16.72 -31.27 19.73
C PRO A 53 -15.86 -30.04 19.43
N PRO A 54 -14.63 -29.95 19.97
CA PRO A 54 -13.73 -28.85 19.63
C PRO A 54 -13.51 -28.86 18.10
N ALA A 55 -13.76 -27.69 17.47
CA ALA A 55 -13.51 -27.49 16.05
C ALA A 55 -12.06 -27.88 15.76
N ALA A 56 -11.87 -28.86 14.86
CA ALA A 56 -10.56 -29.28 14.42
C ALA A 56 -9.85 -28.07 13.84
N THR A 57 -8.80 -27.59 14.51
CA THR A 57 -7.94 -26.53 14.02
C THR A 57 -7.28 -27.03 12.76
N THR A 58 -7.73 -26.54 11.60
CA THR A 58 -7.09 -26.83 10.31
C THR A 58 -5.62 -26.44 10.42
N PRO A 59 -4.65 -27.34 10.14
CA PRO A 59 -3.24 -26.99 10.22
C PRO A 59 -2.99 -25.78 9.28
N GLY A 60 -2.65 -24.63 9.83
CA GLY A 60 -2.28 -23.46 9.07
C GLY A 60 -1.12 -23.83 8.14
N HIS A 61 -1.30 -23.67 6.83
CA HIS A 61 -0.22 -23.86 5.87
C HIS A 61 0.96 -22.98 6.30
N ALA A 62 2.12 -23.58 6.53
CA ALA A 62 3.34 -22.83 6.79
C ALA A 62 3.56 -21.82 5.66
N PRO A 63 3.98 -20.58 5.97
CA PRO A 63 4.16 -19.54 4.96
C PRO A 63 5.15 -20.02 3.88
N GLN A 64 4.68 -20.11 2.63
CA GLN A 64 5.49 -20.56 1.50
C GLN A 64 6.17 -19.35 0.84
N ARG A 65 7.46 -19.50 0.53
CA ARG A 65 8.17 -18.50 -0.28
C ARG A 65 7.61 -18.48 -1.70
N ALA A 66 7.59 -17.30 -2.30
CA ALA A 66 7.28 -17.15 -3.71
C ALA A 66 8.40 -17.74 -4.59
N ASP A 67 8.05 -18.12 -5.83
CA ASP A 67 9.03 -18.60 -6.79
C ASP A 67 10.05 -17.54 -7.20
N ALA A 68 11.22 -17.98 -7.69
CA ALA A 68 12.34 -17.10 -7.99
C ALA A 68 12.03 -16.05 -9.09
N ARG A 69 11.17 -16.40 -10.07
CA ARG A 69 10.78 -15.48 -11.14
C ARG A 69 9.92 -14.35 -10.61
N THR A 70 8.93 -14.66 -9.78
CA THR A 70 8.09 -13.68 -9.09
C THR A 70 8.94 -12.75 -8.22
N VAL A 71 9.87 -13.30 -7.43
CA VAL A 71 10.80 -12.52 -6.60
C VAL A 71 11.66 -11.59 -7.46
N ALA A 72 12.16 -12.06 -8.61
CA ALA A 72 12.98 -11.27 -9.50
C ALA A 72 12.23 -10.06 -10.09
N VAL A 73 10.98 -10.25 -10.53
CA VAL A 73 10.13 -9.15 -11.04
C VAL A 73 9.95 -8.05 -9.99
N ILE A 74 9.55 -8.45 -8.78
CA ILE A 74 9.30 -7.51 -7.67
C ILE A 74 10.60 -6.78 -7.28
N ARG A 75 11.72 -7.50 -7.20
CA ARG A 75 13.03 -6.92 -6.89
C ARG A 75 13.46 -5.90 -7.93
N HIS A 76 13.40 -6.24 -9.21
CA HIS A 76 13.83 -5.35 -10.28
C HIS A 76 12.96 -4.10 -10.38
N TRP A 77 11.63 -4.23 -10.18
CA TRP A 77 10.72 -3.10 -10.06
C TRP A 77 11.12 -2.17 -8.91
N ALA A 78 11.32 -2.72 -7.71
CA ALA A 78 11.70 -1.96 -6.53
C ALA A 78 13.07 -1.28 -6.71
N ASP A 79 14.04 -1.97 -7.32
CA ASP A 79 15.36 -1.41 -7.60
C ASP A 79 15.32 -0.28 -8.62
N ALA A 80 14.47 -0.36 -9.66
CA ALA A 80 14.25 0.73 -10.60
C ALA A 80 13.67 1.96 -9.87
N LEU A 81 12.63 1.74 -9.05
CA LEU A 81 12.00 2.81 -8.26
C LEU A 81 13.02 3.45 -7.29
N ARG A 82 13.83 2.64 -6.60
CA ARG A 82 14.88 3.12 -5.67
C ARG A 82 15.94 3.99 -6.36
N ARG A 83 16.26 3.72 -7.62
CA ARG A 83 17.15 4.56 -8.42
C ARG A 83 16.46 5.81 -8.98
N GLY A 84 15.15 6.02 -8.76
CA GLY A 84 14.38 7.11 -9.34
C GLY A 84 13.99 6.88 -10.80
N ASP A 85 14.23 5.69 -11.34
CA ASP A 85 13.84 5.32 -12.71
C ASP A 85 12.36 4.90 -12.73
N VAL A 86 11.48 5.89 -12.62
CA VAL A 86 10.02 5.67 -12.62
C VAL A 86 9.52 5.08 -13.94
N ARG A 87 10.17 5.42 -15.06
CA ARG A 87 9.86 4.86 -16.37
C ARG A 87 10.28 3.39 -16.46
N GLY A 88 11.46 3.04 -15.99
CA GLY A 88 11.91 1.66 -15.86
C GLY A 88 11.02 0.84 -14.95
N ALA A 89 10.61 1.39 -13.80
CA ALA A 89 9.67 0.74 -12.89
C ALA A 89 8.29 0.50 -13.55
N ALA A 90 7.78 1.45 -14.34
CA ALA A 90 6.51 1.32 -15.03
C ALA A 90 6.46 0.14 -16.02
N ARG A 91 7.59 -0.20 -16.65
CA ARG A 91 7.67 -1.31 -17.59
C ARG A 91 7.45 -2.69 -16.99
N TYR A 92 7.53 -2.80 -15.65
CA TYR A 92 7.19 -4.04 -14.96
C TYR A 92 5.69 -4.26 -14.82
N PHE A 93 4.84 -3.26 -15.12
CA PHE A 93 3.39 -3.40 -15.11
C PHE A 93 2.87 -3.94 -16.44
N ARG A 94 1.97 -4.91 -16.37
CA ARG A 94 1.17 -5.35 -17.52
C ARG A 94 -0.06 -4.45 -17.65
N ILE A 95 -0.24 -3.85 -18.81
CA ILE A 95 -1.37 -2.98 -19.06
C ILE A 95 -2.54 -3.78 -19.68
N PRO A 96 -3.77 -3.65 -19.16
CA PRO A 96 -4.18 -2.92 -17.98
C PRO A 96 -3.79 -3.63 -16.67
N SER A 97 -3.59 -2.88 -15.59
CA SER A 97 -3.28 -3.41 -14.25
C SER A 97 -3.98 -2.61 -13.15
N VAL A 98 -4.06 -3.18 -11.96
CA VAL A 98 -4.67 -2.55 -10.79
C VAL A 98 -3.56 -2.02 -9.87
N PHE A 99 -3.73 -0.79 -9.40
CA PHE A 99 -2.84 -0.13 -8.45
C PHE A 99 -3.65 0.50 -7.33
N ALA A 100 -3.41 0.10 -6.07
CA ALA A 100 -4.10 0.63 -4.90
C ALA A 100 -3.10 1.01 -3.80
N PRO A 101 -2.69 2.30 -3.71
CA PRO A 101 -1.74 2.77 -2.70
C PRO A 101 -2.38 2.97 -1.31
N GLY A 102 -3.68 2.87 -1.19
CA GLY A 102 -4.45 2.95 0.04
C GLY A 102 -5.77 2.21 -0.08
N PRO A 103 -6.51 2.05 1.03
CA PRO A 103 -7.72 1.21 1.08
C PRO A 103 -8.81 1.65 0.09
N ASP A 104 -8.99 2.96 -0.13
CA ASP A 104 -10.04 3.50 -1.00
C ASP A 104 -9.47 4.19 -2.25
N GLN A 105 -8.26 3.80 -2.66
CA GLN A 105 -7.52 4.47 -3.74
C GLN A 105 -7.19 3.51 -4.89
N GLU A 106 -8.13 2.63 -5.23
CA GLU A 106 -7.91 1.72 -6.36
C GLU A 106 -8.05 2.45 -7.70
N VAL A 107 -7.05 2.30 -8.55
CA VAL A 107 -7.05 2.82 -9.92
C VAL A 107 -6.64 1.75 -10.91
N THR A 108 -7.26 1.76 -12.09
CA THR A 108 -6.84 0.94 -13.22
C THR A 108 -5.84 1.71 -14.06
N LEU A 109 -4.63 1.19 -14.16
CA LEU A 109 -3.59 1.70 -15.07
C LEU A 109 -3.89 1.18 -16.47
N ARG A 110 -4.25 2.07 -17.40
CA ARG A 110 -4.65 1.72 -18.78
C ARG A 110 -3.57 1.99 -19.80
N SER A 111 -2.50 2.67 -19.39
CA SER A 111 -1.36 3.02 -20.23
C SER A 111 -0.05 2.95 -19.45
N LEU A 112 1.07 2.93 -20.19
CA LEU A 112 2.39 3.05 -19.57
C LEU A 112 2.57 4.41 -18.87
N ALA A 113 1.94 5.47 -19.40
CA ALA A 113 1.95 6.79 -18.77
C ALA A 113 1.25 6.78 -17.39
N ASP A 114 0.13 6.04 -17.26
CA ASP A 114 -0.54 5.87 -15.97
C ASP A 114 0.37 5.12 -14.98
N ALA A 115 1.05 4.08 -15.45
CA ALA A 115 1.99 3.34 -14.62
C ALA A 115 3.21 4.21 -14.21
N GLU A 116 3.71 5.08 -15.08
CA GLU A 116 4.75 6.06 -14.73
C GLU A 116 4.24 7.05 -13.68
N ALA A 117 3.02 7.56 -13.82
CA ALA A 117 2.39 8.47 -12.86
C ALA A 117 2.20 7.80 -11.49
N ALA A 118 1.71 6.56 -11.45
CA ALA A 118 1.55 5.78 -10.24
C ALA A 118 2.91 5.56 -9.52
N ASN A 119 3.95 5.16 -10.25
CA ASN A 119 5.29 5.00 -9.67
C ASN A 119 5.89 6.33 -9.19
N ARG A 120 5.61 7.44 -9.88
CA ARG A 120 6.03 8.78 -9.47
C ARG A 120 5.37 9.22 -8.16
N ALA A 121 4.12 8.83 -7.94
CA ALA A 121 3.35 9.14 -6.74
C ALA A 121 3.85 8.39 -5.48
N LEU A 122 4.59 7.27 -5.65
CA LEU A 122 5.19 6.58 -4.52
C LEU A 122 6.34 7.43 -3.94
N PRO A 123 6.27 7.85 -2.66
CA PRO A 123 7.23 8.80 -2.11
C PRO A 123 8.62 8.18 -1.86
N CYS A 124 8.67 6.87 -1.62
CA CYS A 124 9.89 6.16 -1.24
C CYS A 124 10.38 5.24 -2.35
N GLY A 125 11.68 5.00 -2.37
CA GLY A 125 12.27 3.79 -2.94
C GLY A 125 12.10 2.62 -1.98
N ALA A 126 12.39 1.40 -2.43
CA ALA A 126 12.22 0.21 -1.61
C ALA A 126 13.33 -0.82 -1.86
N LYS A 127 13.79 -1.46 -0.78
CA LYS A 127 14.69 -2.62 -0.83
C LYS A 127 13.89 -3.85 -0.41
N LEU A 128 13.80 -4.84 -1.29
CA LEU A 128 13.07 -6.07 -1.02
C LEU A 128 13.75 -6.87 0.10
N ILE A 129 12.96 -7.26 1.12
CA ILE A 129 13.37 -8.13 2.23
C ILE A 129 12.93 -9.57 1.95
N SER A 130 11.65 -9.78 1.73
CA SER A 130 11.07 -11.12 1.52
C SER A 130 9.85 -11.08 0.62
N VAL A 131 9.49 -12.23 0.03
CA VAL A 131 8.25 -12.43 -0.72
C VAL A 131 7.66 -13.78 -0.33
N MET A 132 6.42 -13.77 0.17
CA MET A 132 5.69 -14.94 0.63
C MET A 132 4.38 -15.11 -0.13
N LYS A 133 3.94 -16.34 -0.33
CA LYS A 133 2.58 -16.63 -0.82
C LYS A 133 1.58 -16.40 0.31
N VAL A 134 0.50 -15.67 0.03
CA VAL A 134 -0.55 -15.36 1.02
C VAL A 134 -1.91 -15.94 0.66
N GLY A 135 -2.03 -16.57 -0.51
CA GLY A 135 -3.22 -17.28 -0.96
C GLY A 135 -3.55 -17.01 -2.42
N GLY A 136 -4.06 -18.04 -3.13
CA GLY A 136 -4.34 -17.96 -4.55
C GLY A 136 -3.15 -17.43 -5.36
N PRO A 137 -3.36 -16.45 -6.25
CA PRO A 137 -2.28 -15.85 -7.05
C PRO A 137 -1.51 -14.75 -6.31
N LEU A 138 -1.90 -14.40 -5.07
CA LEU A 138 -1.31 -13.30 -4.33
C LEU A 138 0.00 -13.70 -3.67
N VAL A 139 0.98 -12.82 -3.79
CA VAL A 139 2.20 -12.83 -2.99
C VAL A 139 2.32 -11.52 -2.23
N GLN A 140 2.80 -11.57 -1.01
CA GLN A 140 3.09 -10.41 -0.19
C GLN A 140 4.60 -10.18 -0.14
N ALA A 141 5.02 -8.99 -0.49
CA ALA A 141 6.40 -8.54 -0.36
C ALA A 141 6.54 -7.62 0.85
N LEU A 142 7.60 -7.85 1.62
CA LEU A 142 8.05 -6.96 2.68
C LEU A 142 9.26 -6.18 2.16
N PHE A 143 9.21 -4.86 2.31
CA PHE A 143 10.25 -3.95 1.89
C PHE A 143 10.81 -3.15 3.07
N ARG A 144 12.09 -2.75 2.96
CA ARG A 144 12.67 -1.63 3.69
C ARG A 144 12.56 -0.39 2.82
N LEU A 145 11.90 0.65 3.32
CA LEU A 145 11.77 1.91 2.61
C LEU A 145 13.08 2.68 2.63
N THR A 146 13.37 3.36 1.52
CA THR A 146 14.59 4.15 1.35
C THR A 146 14.24 5.48 0.69
N GLY A 147 15.02 6.50 0.93
CA GLY A 147 14.99 7.67 0.07
C GLY A 147 15.27 7.27 -1.39
N ARG A 148 14.73 8.05 -2.34
CA ARG A 148 15.04 7.88 -3.76
C ARG A 148 15.23 9.23 -4.44
N PRO A 149 16.08 9.31 -5.48
CA PRO A 149 16.20 10.52 -6.28
C PRO A 149 14.96 10.71 -7.18
N GLY A 150 14.87 11.89 -7.77
CA GLY A 150 13.87 12.21 -8.77
C GLY A 150 12.51 12.66 -8.23
N PRO A 151 11.55 12.89 -9.12
CA PRO A 151 10.25 13.46 -8.79
C PRO A 151 9.50 12.60 -7.76
N GLY A 152 8.97 13.23 -6.72
CA GLY A 152 8.21 12.61 -5.62
C GLY A 152 9.08 11.96 -4.52
N GLY A 153 10.40 11.76 -4.75
CA GLY A 153 11.27 11.04 -3.81
C GLY A 153 11.61 11.80 -2.53
N SER A 154 11.51 13.12 -2.51
CA SER A 154 11.75 13.93 -1.31
C SER A 154 10.70 13.74 -0.21
N ALA A 155 9.53 13.22 -0.55
CA ALA A 155 8.43 12.98 0.40
C ALA A 155 8.60 11.67 1.22
N CYS A 156 9.67 10.90 1.01
CA CYS A 156 9.92 9.67 1.77
C CYS A 156 10.28 9.91 3.24
N ASN A 157 10.78 11.09 3.58
CA ASN A 157 11.10 11.42 4.97
C ASN A 157 9.82 11.87 5.73
N PRO A 158 9.41 11.24 6.88
CA PRO A 158 10.20 10.40 7.78
C PRO A 158 10.21 8.88 7.50
N GLY A 159 9.48 8.36 6.51
CA GLY A 159 9.31 6.91 6.31
C GLY A 159 10.57 6.13 5.88
N ALA A 160 11.70 6.79 5.58
CA ALA A 160 12.93 6.10 5.24
C ALA A 160 13.46 5.28 6.43
N GLY A 161 13.74 4.00 6.18
CA GLY A 161 14.16 3.05 7.22
C GLY A 161 13.02 2.20 7.78
N GLU A 162 11.77 2.60 7.59
CA GLU A 162 10.61 1.81 7.96
C GLU A 162 10.38 0.64 7.00
N THR A 163 9.51 -0.27 7.38
CA THR A 163 9.06 -1.36 6.51
C THR A 163 7.71 -1.03 5.87
N ALA A 164 7.43 -1.71 4.77
CA ALA A 164 6.17 -1.60 4.07
C ALA A 164 5.80 -2.94 3.45
N ARG A 165 4.54 -3.32 3.57
CA ARG A 165 3.99 -4.51 2.95
C ARG A 165 3.20 -4.16 1.71
N THR A 166 3.32 -5.00 0.69
CA THR A 166 2.60 -4.84 -0.57
C THR A 166 2.22 -6.21 -1.11
N ASN A 167 0.96 -6.36 -1.50
CA ASN A 167 0.46 -7.53 -2.18
C ASN A 167 0.57 -7.36 -3.69
N PHE A 168 0.99 -8.43 -4.37
CA PHE A 168 1.15 -8.47 -5.82
C PHE A 168 0.44 -9.66 -6.42
N VAL A 169 -0.04 -9.48 -7.66
CA VAL A 169 -0.27 -10.58 -8.60
C VAL A 169 0.72 -10.40 -9.74
N ILE A 170 1.58 -11.40 -9.94
CA ILE A 170 2.52 -11.44 -11.06
C ILE A 170 1.98 -12.40 -12.11
N GLN A 171 1.83 -11.91 -13.34
CA GLN A 171 1.33 -12.70 -14.46
C GLN A 171 2.26 -12.53 -15.66
N SER A 172 2.75 -13.64 -16.22
CA SER A 172 3.67 -13.63 -17.38
C SER A 172 4.88 -12.70 -17.19
N GLY A 173 5.45 -12.68 -15.98
CA GLY A 173 6.63 -11.86 -15.66
C GLY A 173 6.36 -10.36 -15.48
N HIS A 174 5.11 -9.97 -15.29
CA HIS A 174 4.71 -8.57 -15.07
C HIS A 174 3.76 -8.42 -13.89
N ILE A 175 3.74 -7.24 -13.29
CA ILE A 175 2.82 -6.86 -12.22
C ILE A 175 1.43 -6.62 -12.82
N ARG A 176 0.47 -7.44 -12.43
CA ARG A 176 -0.93 -7.30 -12.80
C ARG A 176 -1.73 -6.55 -11.75
N VAL A 177 -1.37 -6.75 -10.48
CA VAL A 177 -1.98 -6.11 -9.32
C VAL A 177 -0.89 -5.67 -8.37
N TRP A 178 -1.00 -4.46 -7.86
CA TRP A 178 -0.19 -3.86 -6.82
C TRP A 178 -1.11 -3.23 -5.78
N LEU A 179 -1.12 -3.77 -4.55
CA LEU A 179 -1.98 -3.29 -3.47
C LEU A 179 -1.13 -3.03 -2.23
N ARG A 180 -1.22 -1.84 -1.66
CA ARG A 180 -0.66 -1.59 -0.33
C ARG A 180 -1.33 -2.52 0.68
N ALA A 181 -0.56 -3.25 1.44
CA ALA A 181 -1.06 -4.04 2.55
C ALA A 181 -0.86 -3.29 3.87
N PRO A 182 -1.70 -3.52 4.88
CA PRO A 182 -1.48 -3.03 6.23
C PRO A 182 -0.14 -3.53 6.77
N ASP A 183 0.52 -2.70 7.58
CA ASP A 183 1.71 -3.12 8.30
C ASP A 183 1.29 -4.04 9.46
N GLU A 184 2.09 -5.07 9.76
CA GLU A 184 1.83 -5.97 10.86
C GLU A 184 2.51 -5.49 12.14
N PRO A 185 1.97 -5.84 13.33
CA PRO A 185 2.64 -5.56 14.59
C PRO A 185 4.06 -6.11 14.58
N GLY A 186 5.04 -5.27 14.88
CA GLY A 186 6.47 -5.64 14.89
C GLY A 186 7.24 -5.31 13.61
N ASP A 187 6.58 -4.94 12.52
CA ASP A 187 7.27 -4.60 11.26
C ASP A 187 8.30 -3.47 11.42
N ASN A 188 7.98 -2.46 12.22
CA ASN A 188 8.85 -1.31 12.48
C ASN A 188 9.46 -1.34 13.90
N GLN A 189 9.41 -2.49 14.58
CA GLN A 189 10.01 -2.65 15.89
C GLN A 189 11.53 -2.85 15.75
N PRO A 190 12.35 -2.19 16.59
CA PRO A 190 13.79 -2.46 16.61
C PRO A 190 14.04 -3.95 16.89
N PRO A 191 15.08 -4.56 16.28
CA PRO A 191 15.39 -5.95 16.56
C PRO A 191 15.66 -6.14 18.06
N PRO A 192 15.10 -7.21 18.68
CA PRO A 192 15.35 -7.49 20.08
C PRO A 192 16.86 -7.70 20.30
N GLY A 193 17.48 -6.87 21.12
CA GLY A 193 18.91 -7.00 21.46
C GLY A 193 19.83 -5.89 20.97
N GLY A 194 19.36 -4.87 20.28
CA GLY A 194 20.13 -3.65 20.03
C GLY A 194 20.20 -2.79 21.29
N GLY A 195 20.80 -3.30 22.36
CA GLY A 195 21.08 -2.53 23.56
C GLY A 195 21.92 -1.32 23.16
N SER A 196 21.39 -0.12 23.40
CA SER A 196 22.14 1.12 23.36
C SER A 196 23.33 0.96 24.28
N THR A 197 24.50 0.71 23.72
CA THR A 197 25.75 0.88 24.45
C THR A 197 25.89 2.37 24.68
N THR A 198 25.35 2.86 25.79
CA THR A 198 25.62 4.22 26.28
C THR A 198 27.14 4.29 26.49
N PRO A 199 27.86 5.21 25.78
CA PRO A 199 29.27 5.40 26.08
C PRO A 199 29.35 5.89 27.52
N GLY A 200 30.04 5.11 28.39
CA GLY A 200 30.31 5.51 29.74
C GLY A 200 31.13 6.82 29.75
N PRO A 201 30.99 7.65 30.79
CA PRO A 201 31.76 8.88 30.89
C PRO A 201 33.25 8.55 30.95
N ILE A 202 34.02 9.19 30.06
CA ILE A 202 35.48 9.15 30.09
C ILE A 202 35.89 10.02 31.27
N VAL A 203 36.48 9.42 32.29
CA VAL A 203 37.18 10.09 33.42
C VAL A 203 38.60 10.36 32.99
#